data_5226657da7eae4d3996444bf3c3833ea
#
_entry.id   5226657da7eae4d3996444bf3c3833ea
#
_cell.length_a   1.000
_cell.length_b   1.000
_cell.length_c   1.000
_cell.angle_alpha   90.00
_cell.angle_beta   90.00
_cell.angle_gamma   90.00
#
_symmetry.space_group_name_H-M   'P 1'
#
loop_
_entity.id
_entity.type
_entity.pdbx_description
1 polymer ?
#
loop_
_entity_poly.entity_id
_entity_poly.type
_entity_poly.pdbx_seq_one_letter_code
_entity_poly.pdbx_strand_id
1 'polypeptide(L)'
;AARLALLGERRLQRLAQQLADAEVAVVALPLTNLWLLGRRPERTPLLRVQAPIPCLQRAGVTVALGGDNVQDPWYPGGDFDPIELLRLAPLTSHLWPAERLGLAPFTTAPARLLGLEWDGLVREGGPADLVVLAAGSWSELLARTPQRRVLRGGRWLPPPQQQLPSPLLEASMG
;
A
#
# COMPACT_ATOMS: atom_id res chain seq x y z
N ALA A 1 -13.54 2.29 0.77
CA ALA A 1 -13.56 1.05 1.59
C ALA A 1 -13.37 1.32 3.08
N ALA A 2 -12.65 2.38 3.50
CA ALA A 2 -12.35 2.62 4.92
C ALA A 2 -13.58 2.66 5.83
N ARG A 3 -14.67 3.32 5.39
CA ARG A 3 -15.92 3.40 6.18
C ARG A 3 -16.58 2.05 6.48
N LEU A 4 -16.20 0.98 5.81
CA LEU A 4 -16.69 -0.37 6.13
C LEU A 4 -16.32 -0.79 7.56
N ALA A 5 -15.19 -0.31 8.07
CA ALA A 5 -14.77 -0.59 9.44
C ALA A 5 -15.69 0.02 10.53
N LEU A 6 -16.57 0.94 10.15
CA LEU A 6 -17.58 1.51 11.06
C LEU A 6 -18.85 0.65 11.18
N LEU A 7 -18.98 -0.39 10.36
CA LEU A 7 -20.08 -1.31 10.44
C LEU A 7 -19.92 -2.26 11.64
N GLY A 8 -21.05 -2.62 12.26
CA GLY A 8 -21.03 -3.71 13.23
C GLY A 8 -20.58 -5.03 12.59
N GLU A 9 -19.93 -5.88 13.36
CA GLU A 9 -19.23 -7.08 12.88
C GLU A 9 -20.07 -7.96 11.96
N ARG A 10 -21.32 -8.29 12.37
CA ARG A 10 -22.23 -9.13 11.58
C ARG A 10 -22.57 -8.52 10.20
N ARG A 11 -22.70 -7.19 10.14
CA ARG A 11 -23.00 -6.49 8.88
C ARG A 11 -21.77 -6.44 7.99
N LEU A 12 -20.61 -6.22 8.58
CA LEU A 12 -19.32 -6.23 7.85
C LEU A 12 -19.06 -7.60 7.24
N GLN A 13 -19.24 -8.67 8.01
CA GLN A 13 -19.05 -10.05 7.53
C GLN A 13 -19.99 -10.39 6.37
N ARG A 14 -21.28 -10.04 6.48
CA ARG A 14 -22.25 -10.26 5.39
C ARG A 14 -21.86 -9.50 4.11
N LEU A 15 -21.46 -8.24 4.26
CA LEU A 15 -21.05 -7.43 3.12
C LEU A 15 -19.74 -7.95 2.49
N ALA A 16 -18.78 -8.37 3.32
CA ALA A 16 -17.57 -8.98 2.84
C ALA A 16 -17.84 -10.26 2.03
N GLN A 17 -18.77 -11.09 2.48
CA GLN A 17 -19.19 -12.28 1.73
C GLN A 17 -19.87 -11.90 0.41
N GLN A 18 -20.77 -10.92 0.41
CA GLN A 18 -21.41 -10.44 -0.82
C GLN A 18 -20.40 -9.91 -1.85
N LEU A 19 -19.36 -9.19 -1.38
CA LEU A 19 -18.30 -8.71 -2.24
C LEU A 19 -17.47 -9.88 -2.84
N ALA A 20 -17.20 -10.90 -2.04
CA ALA A 20 -16.50 -12.09 -2.49
C ALA A 20 -17.31 -12.87 -3.52
N ASP A 21 -18.61 -13.13 -3.24
CA ASP A 21 -19.53 -13.86 -4.12
C ASP A 21 -19.73 -13.14 -5.47
N ALA A 22 -19.69 -11.80 -5.45
CA ALA A 22 -19.78 -10.97 -6.63
C ALA A 22 -18.41 -10.70 -7.32
N GLU A 23 -17.34 -11.33 -6.85
CA GLU A 23 -15.97 -11.16 -7.34
C GLU A 23 -15.51 -9.68 -7.37
N VAL A 24 -16.07 -8.85 -6.49
CA VAL A 24 -15.72 -7.44 -6.37
C VAL A 24 -14.43 -7.29 -5.59
N ALA A 25 -13.40 -6.75 -6.22
CA ALA A 25 -12.16 -6.43 -5.56
C ALA A 25 -12.23 -5.09 -4.79
N VAL A 26 -11.38 -4.96 -3.79
CA VAL A 26 -11.24 -3.74 -3.00
C VAL A 26 -9.83 -3.21 -3.11
N VAL A 27 -9.68 -1.96 -3.53
CA VAL A 27 -8.41 -1.22 -3.39
C VAL A 27 -8.49 -0.36 -2.14
N ALA A 28 -7.64 -0.64 -1.16
CA ALA A 28 -7.52 0.14 0.06
C ALA A 28 -6.43 1.21 -0.10
N LEU A 29 -6.68 2.40 0.44
CA LEU A 29 -5.86 3.60 0.25
C LEU A 29 -5.42 4.12 1.63
N PRO A 30 -4.55 3.40 2.35
CA PRO A 30 -4.32 3.62 3.76
C PRO A 30 -3.72 4.99 4.08
N LEU A 31 -2.78 5.48 3.29
CA LEU A 31 -2.07 6.72 3.59
C LEU A 31 -2.96 7.94 3.41
N THR A 32 -3.64 8.05 2.26
CA THR A 32 -4.59 9.13 2.01
C THR A 32 -5.76 9.08 3.01
N ASN A 33 -6.29 7.89 3.31
CA ASN A 33 -7.33 7.75 4.31
C ASN A 33 -6.87 8.18 5.72
N LEU A 34 -5.63 7.85 6.08
CA LEU A 34 -5.04 8.27 7.36
C LEU A 34 -4.98 9.79 7.49
N TRP A 35 -4.69 10.48 6.40
CA TRP A 35 -4.61 11.94 6.35
C TRP A 35 -5.99 12.60 6.33
N LEU A 36 -6.91 12.13 5.48
CA LEU A 36 -8.18 12.78 5.21
C LEU A 36 -9.28 12.45 6.21
N LEU A 37 -9.36 11.17 6.66
CA LEU A 37 -10.50 10.73 7.45
C LEU A 37 -10.39 11.18 8.91
N GLY A 38 -11.49 11.72 9.42
CA GLY A 38 -11.58 12.23 10.78
C GLY A 38 -10.87 13.57 11.01
N ARG A 39 -10.30 14.17 9.95
CA ARG A 39 -9.62 15.46 10.03
C ARG A 39 -10.62 16.57 10.38
N ARG A 40 -10.28 17.35 11.38
CA ARG A 40 -11.02 18.57 11.80
C ARG A 40 -10.00 19.66 12.14
N PRO A 41 -10.30 20.94 11.86
CA PRO A 41 -9.45 22.02 12.30
C PRO A 41 -9.15 21.93 13.81
N GLU A 42 -7.92 22.20 14.19
CA GLU A 42 -7.46 22.33 15.60
C GLU A 42 -7.67 21.10 16.49
N ARG A 43 -7.95 19.91 15.88
CA ARG A 43 -8.14 18.68 16.66
C ARG A 43 -7.39 17.52 16.05
N THR A 44 -6.70 16.75 16.91
CA THR A 44 -6.18 15.44 16.53
C THR A 44 -7.35 14.47 16.29
N PRO A 45 -7.43 13.77 15.16
CA PRO A 45 -8.49 12.81 14.91
C PRO A 45 -8.51 11.68 15.95
N LEU A 46 -9.67 11.45 16.56
CA LEU A 46 -9.87 10.31 17.45
C LEU A 46 -9.96 8.98 16.70
N LEU A 47 -10.59 9.01 15.53
CA LEU A 47 -10.76 7.84 14.67
C LEU A 47 -10.06 8.07 13.34
N ARG A 48 -9.13 7.19 13.02
CA ARG A 48 -8.45 7.13 11.74
C ARG A 48 -8.84 5.81 11.06
N VAL A 49 -10.02 5.83 10.45
CA VAL A 49 -10.66 4.65 9.91
C VAL A 49 -9.87 4.11 8.73
N GLN A 50 -9.55 2.82 8.76
CA GLN A 50 -8.90 2.09 7.69
C GLN A 50 -9.80 1.00 7.14
N ALA A 51 -9.56 0.57 5.91
CA ALA A 51 -10.29 -0.56 5.34
C ALA A 51 -10.06 -1.82 6.21
N PRO A 52 -11.10 -2.61 6.49
CA PRO A 52 -10.99 -3.81 7.32
C PRO A 52 -10.38 -4.97 6.54
N ILE A 53 -9.14 -4.80 6.06
CA ILE A 53 -8.45 -5.69 5.12
C ILE A 53 -8.45 -7.14 5.59
N PRO A 54 -8.08 -7.49 6.83
CA PRO A 54 -8.07 -8.89 7.25
C PRO A 54 -9.46 -9.55 7.22
N CYS A 55 -10.53 -8.78 7.48
CA CYS A 55 -11.89 -9.28 7.40
C CYS A 55 -12.29 -9.57 5.94
N LEU A 56 -11.99 -8.64 5.04
CA LEU A 56 -12.25 -8.80 3.60
C LEU A 56 -11.49 -9.99 3.02
N GLN A 57 -10.20 -10.11 3.33
CA GLN A 57 -9.36 -11.23 2.88
C GLN A 57 -9.86 -12.59 3.40
N ARG A 58 -10.30 -12.67 4.67
CA ARG A 58 -10.86 -13.91 5.22
C ARG A 58 -12.15 -14.33 4.54
N ALA A 59 -12.95 -13.38 4.06
CA ALA A 59 -14.14 -13.65 3.26
C ALA A 59 -13.86 -14.03 1.79
N GLY A 60 -12.59 -13.97 1.35
CA GLY A 60 -12.20 -14.27 -0.02
C GLY A 60 -12.15 -13.08 -0.96
N VAL A 61 -12.37 -11.86 -0.46
CA VAL A 61 -12.27 -10.63 -1.29
C VAL A 61 -10.82 -10.40 -1.70
N THR A 62 -10.59 -10.15 -2.99
CA THR A 62 -9.30 -9.69 -3.48
C THR A 62 -9.07 -8.26 -3.01
N VAL A 63 -8.06 -8.05 -2.14
CA VAL A 63 -7.72 -6.72 -1.63
C VAL A 63 -6.34 -6.33 -2.12
N ALA A 64 -6.26 -5.21 -2.82
CA ALA A 64 -5.01 -4.54 -3.18
C ALA A 64 -4.84 -3.25 -2.37
N LEU A 65 -3.61 -2.75 -2.31
CA LEU A 65 -3.28 -1.45 -1.74
C LEU A 65 -2.84 -0.48 -2.83
N GLY A 66 -3.22 0.78 -2.68
CA GLY A 66 -2.84 1.86 -3.58
C GLY A 66 -2.32 3.08 -2.84
N GLY A 67 -1.49 3.87 -3.51
CA GLY A 67 -0.95 5.14 -2.99
C GLY A 67 -1.98 6.26 -2.96
N ASP A 68 -2.90 6.25 -3.96
CA ASP A 68 -3.91 7.28 -4.18
C ASP A 68 -3.30 8.65 -4.51
N ASN A 69 -3.65 9.70 -3.80
CA ASN A 69 -3.15 11.05 -4.00
C ASN A 69 -1.65 11.19 -3.71
N VAL A 70 -0.96 12.03 -4.45
CA VAL A 70 0.46 12.33 -4.29
C VAL A 70 0.69 13.82 -4.46
N GLN A 71 1.20 14.48 -3.42
CA GLN A 71 1.61 15.88 -3.40
C GLN A 71 0.58 16.82 -4.06
N ASP A 72 -0.69 16.64 -3.68
CA ASP A 72 -1.82 17.41 -4.20
C ASP A 72 -2.60 18.09 -3.05
N PRO A 73 -3.66 18.88 -3.35
CA PRO A 73 -4.43 19.57 -2.31
C PRO A 73 -5.09 18.66 -1.27
N TRP A 74 -5.31 17.39 -1.58
CA TRP A 74 -5.92 16.42 -0.65
C TRP A 74 -4.91 15.67 0.18
N TYR A 75 -3.72 15.38 -0.39
CA TYR A 75 -2.66 14.65 0.32
C TYR A 75 -1.28 15.23 -0.01
N PRO A 76 -0.59 15.89 0.96
CA PRO A 76 0.68 16.55 0.71
C PRO A 76 1.88 15.61 0.65
N GLY A 77 1.70 14.34 0.98
CA GLY A 77 2.75 13.32 0.97
C GLY A 77 2.72 12.43 -0.27
N GLY A 78 3.48 11.35 -0.21
CA GLY A 78 3.60 10.37 -1.29
C GLY A 78 4.60 10.77 -2.36
N ASP A 79 5.10 9.76 -3.06
CA ASP A 79 6.11 9.93 -4.13
C ASP A 79 5.97 8.89 -5.24
N PHE A 80 4.83 8.22 -5.35
CA PHE A 80 4.58 7.06 -6.21
C PHE A 80 5.45 5.83 -5.87
N ASP A 81 6.19 5.85 -4.76
CA ASP A 81 7.03 4.74 -4.35
C ASP A 81 6.22 3.63 -3.64
N PRO A 82 6.08 2.44 -4.25
CA PRO A 82 5.37 1.34 -3.59
C PRO A 82 6.06 0.87 -2.30
N ILE A 83 7.34 1.19 -2.09
CA ILE A 83 8.05 0.85 -0.85
C ILE A 83 7.58 1.72 0.32
N GLU A 84 7.22 2.98 0.08
CA GLU A 84 6.56 3.81 1.11
C GLU A 84 5.27 3.13 1.58
N LEU A 85 4.43 2.72 0.63
CA LEU A 85 3.18 2.04 0.91
C LEU A 85 3.42 0.72 1.67
N LEU A 86 4.39 -0.09 1.24
CA LEU A 86 4.77 -1.35 1.88
C LEU A 86 5.25 -1.16 3.33
N ARG A 87 5.87 -0.02 3.64
CA ARG A 87 6.34 0.30 4.99
C ARG A 87 5.22 0.82 5.90
N LEU A 88 4.39 1.71 5.40
CA LEU A 88 3.44 2.46 6.21
C LEU A 88 2.07 1.76 6.32
N ALA A 89 1.62 1.10 5.27
CA ALA A 89 0.32 0.42 5.28
C ALA A 89 0.23 -0.72 6.31
N PRO A 90 1.26 -1.56 6.54
CA PRO A 90 1.24 -2.54 7.61
C PRO A 90 1.01 -1.92 8.99
N LEU A 91 1.66 -0.80 9.28
CA LEU A 91 1.53 -0.10 10.56
C LEU A 91 0.15 0.53 10.73
N THR A 92 -0.43 1.08 9.66
CA THR A 92 -1.72 1.78 9.71
C THR A 92 -2.92 0.84 9.63
N SER A 93 -2.75 -0.33 9.03
CA SER A 93 -3.82 -1.31 8.77
C SER A 93 -3.63 -2.64 9.49
N HIS A 94 -2.64 -2.72 10.40
CA HIS A 94 -2.30 -3.92 11.16
C HIS A 94 -2.08 -5.15 10.27
N LEU A 95 -1.35 -4.97 9.16
CA LEU A 95 -0.96 -6.04 8.25
C LEU A 95 0.48 -6.46 8.51
N TRP A 96 0.70 -7.67 8.99
CA TRP A 96 2.05 -8.16 9.16
C TRP A 96 2.52 -8.87 7.87
N PRO A 97 3.59 -8.39 7.20
CA PRO A 97 4.00 -8.92 5.90
C PRO A 97 4.39 -10.41 5.91
N ALA A 98 4.87 -10.94 7.04
CA ALA A 98 5.22 -12.35 7.19
C ALA A 98 4.01 -13.27 7.36
N GLU A 99 2.81 -12.73 7.61
CA GLU A 99 1.60 -13.54 7.67
C GLU A 99 1.16 -13.99 6.27
N ARG A 100 0.39 -15.06 6.22
CA ARG A 100 -0.02 -15.73 4.97
C ARG A 100 -0.55 -14.78 3.89
N LEU A 101 -1.31 -13.75 4.25
CA LEU A 101 -1.90 -12.79 3.32
C LEU A 101 -1.29 -11.38 3.43
N GLY A 102 -0.25 -11.22 4.24
CA GLY A 102 0.32 -9.90 4.55
C GLY A 102 0.90 -9.19 3.32
N LEU A 103 1.56 -9.92 2.42
CA LEU A 103 2.12 -9.37 1.17
C LEU A 103 1.16 -9.42 -0.02
N ALA A 104 0.10 -10.22 0.04
CA ALA A 104 -0.83 -10.36 -1.08
C ALA A 104 -1.37 -9.02 -1.61
N PRO A 105 -1.73 -8.03 -0.77
CA PRO A 105 -2.19 -6.72 -1.23
C PRO A 105 -1.18 -5.91 -2.04
N PHE A 106 0.11 -6.25 -1.95
CA PHE A 106 1.20 -5.57 -2.65
C PHE A 106 1.73 -6.33 -3.87
N THR A 107 1.41 -7.61 -3.99
CA THR A 107 1.98 -8.52 -5.01
C THR A 107 0.90 -9.25 -5.80
N THR A 108 0.35 -10.33 -5.26
CA THR A 108 -0.56 -11.22 -5.98
C THR A 108 -1.93 -10.60 -6.27
N ALA A 109 -2.45 -9.77 -5.38
CA ALA A 109 -3.73 -9.11 -5.61
C ALA A 109 -3.65 -8.08 -6.75
N PRO A 110 -2.70 -7.12 -6.76
CA PRO A 110 -2.57 -6.21 -7.91
C PRO A 110 -2.21 -6.94 -9.20
N ALA A 111 -1.39 -7.99 -9.19
CA ALA A 111 -1.10 -8.77 -10.38
C ALA A 111 -2.37 -9.36 -10.99
N ARG A 112 -3.24 -9.95 -10.15
CA ARG A 112 -4.55 -10.48 -10.57
C ARG A 112 -5.46 -9.39 -11.12
N LEU A 113 -5.57 -8.26 -10.43
CA LEU A 113 -6.45 -7.15 -10.82
C LEU A 113 -6.04 -6.49 -12.14
N LEU A 114 -4.74 -6.46 -12.42
CA LEU A 114 -4.19 -5.92 -13.64
C LEU A 114 -4.15 -6.94 -14.78
N GLY A 115 -4.57 -8.19 -14.53
CA GLY A 115 -4.55 -9.25 -15.54
C GLY A 115 -3.15 -9.61 -16.02
N LEU A 116 -2.14 -9.49 -15.13
CA LEU A 116 -0.77 -9.81 -15.50
C LEU A 116 -0.60 -11.33 -15.64
N GLU A 117 0.17 -11.76 -16.63
CA GLU A 117 0.54 -13.18 -16.81
C GLU A 117 1.34 -13.72 -15.63
N TRP A 118 2.13 -12.85 -14.98
CA TRP A 118 2.85 -13.17 -13.76
C TRP A 118 2.00 -12.84 -12.52
N ASP A 119 1.86 -13.82 -11.65
CA ASP A 119 1.05 -13.72 -10.42
C ASP A 119 1.73 -12.98 -9.26
N GLY A 120 2.93 -12.42 -9.45
CA GLY A 120 3.67 -11.67 -8.42
C GLY A 120 4.40 -12.57 -7.40
N LEU A 121 4.50 -13.87 -7.65
CA LEU A 121 5.27 -14.79 -6.78
C LEU A 121 6.68 -15.00 -7.32
N VAL A 122 7.65 -15.02 -6.40
CA VAL A 122 9.03 -15.39 -6.72
C VAL A 122 9.13 -16.91 -6.75
N ARG A 123 9.44 -17.45 -7.93
CA ARG A 123 9.61 -18.90 -8.14
C ARG A 123 10.53 -19.20 -9.30
N GLU A 124 11.07 -20.42 -9.32
CA GLU A 124 11.85 -20.91 -10.46
C GLU A 124 11.01 -20.87 -11.74
N GLY A 125 11.63 -20.44 -12.84
CA GLY A 125 10.94 -20.24 -14.13
C GLY A 125 10.05 -19.00 -14.21
N GLY A 126 9.89 -18.24 -13.14
CA GLY A 126 9.16 -16.98 -13.13
C GLY A 126 9.97 -15.82 -13.72
N PRO A 127 9.32 -14.67 -14.03
CA PRO A 127 10.02 -13.47 -14.49
C PRO A 127 11.08 -13.00 -13.50
N ALA A 128 12.25 -12.64 -13.99
CA ALA A 128 13.32 -12.07 -13.18
C ALA A 128 13.13 -10.54 -13.00
N ASP A 129 11.95 -10.16 -12.50
CA ASP A 129 11.55 -8.79 -12.16
C ASP A 129 11.40 -8.68 -10.65
N LEU A 130 12.45 -8.17 -9.99
CA LEU A 130 12.55 -8.20 -8.53
C LEU A 130 13.02 -6.85 -8.00
N VAL A 131 12.54 -6.51 -6.81
CA VAL A 131 13.10 -5.44 -5.99
C VAL A 131 13.81 -6.08 -4.80
N VAL A 132 15.12 -5.91 -4.73
CA VAL A 132 15.96 -6.38 -3.62
C VAL A 132 16.18 -5.22 -2.66
N LEU A 133 15.78 -5.41 -1.41
CA LEU A 133 15.82 -4.40 -0.37
C LEU A 133 16.95 -4.69 0.60
N ALA A 134 17.71 -3.65 0.97
CA ALA A 134 18.77 -3.74 1.99
C ALA A 134 18.15 -3.70 3.39
N ALA A 135 17.42 -4.76 3.73
CA ALA A 135 16.80 -4.96 5.03
C ALA A 135 16.89 -6.45 5.38
N GLY A 136 17.41 -6.78 6.55
CA GLY A 136 17.58 -8.15 7.02
C GLY A 136 16.33 -8.72 7.70
N SER A 137 15.31 -7.88 7.95
CA SER A 137 14.07 -8.28 8.60
C SER A 137 12.91 -7.35 8.23
N TRP A 138 11.68 -7.81 8.46
CA TRP A 138 10.49 -6.97 8.30
C TRP A 138 10.50 -5.77 9.24
N SER A 139 10.98 -5.94 10.46
CA SER A 139 11.09 -4.84 11.42
C SER A 139 12.07 -3.76 10.93
N GLU A 140 13.18 -4.14 10.33
CA GLU A 140 14.13 -3.21 9.75
C GLU A 140 13.53 -2.47 8.55
N LEU A 141 12.80 -3.18 7.67
CA LEU A 141 12.07 -2.59 6.55
C LEU A 141 11.06 -1.54 7.02
N LEU A 142 10.30 -1.84 8.07
CA LEU A 142 9.28 -0.93 8.60
C LEU A 142 9.91 0.29 9.30
N ALA A 143 11.08 0.13 9.91
CA ALA A 143 11.73 1.19 10.67
C ALA A 143 12.28 2.33 9.80
N ARG A 144 12.79 2.02 8.62
CA ARG A 144 13.41 3.00 7.72
C ARG A 144 13.28 2.58 6.25
N THR A 145 13.34 3.54 5.35
CA THR A 145 13.40 3.25 3.91
C THR A 145 14.73 2.59 3.56
N PRO A 146 14.73 1.32 3.09
CA PRO A 146 15.95 0.64 2.73
C PRO A 146 16.49 1.13 1.39
N GLN A 147 17.79 1.02 1.20
CA GLN A 147 18.34 1.04 -0.15
C GLN A 147 17.78 -0.13 -0.94
N ARG A 148 17.65 0.06 -2.25
CA ARG A 148 17.09 -0.97 -3.13
C ARG A 148 17.86 -1.09 -4.42
N ARG A 149 17.83 -2.29 -4.98
CA ARG A 149 18.25 -2.59 -6.33
C ARG A 149 17.09 -3.22 -7.08
N VAL A 150 16.90 -2.84 -8.33
CA VAL A 150 15.82 -3.34 -9.17
C VAL A 150 16.41 -4.22 -10.26
N LEU A 151 15.91 -5.44 -10.35
CA LEU A 151 16.17 -6.38 -11.43
C LEU A 151 14.96 -6.36 -12.38
N ARG A 152 15.17 -6.16 -13.66
CA ARG A 152 14.13 -6.18 -14.68
C ARG A 152 14.57 -7.05 -15.85
N GLY A 153 13.79 -8.07 -16.20
CA GLY A 153 14.14 -9.02 -17.25
C GLY A 153 15.53 -9.65 -17.03
N GLY A 154 15.90 -9.95 -15.79
CA GLY A 154 17.21 -10.49 -15.43
C GLY A 154 18.38 -9.49 -15.47
N ARG A 155 18.14 -8.21 -15.66
CA ARG A 155 19.20 -7.17 -15.70
C ARG A 155 19.00 -6.16 -14.58
N TRP A 156 20.08 -5.81 -13.88
CA TRP A 156 20.07 -4.74 -12.90
C TRP A 156 19.84 -3.40 -13.56
N LEU A 157 18.84 -2.67 -13.08
CA LEU A 157 18.69 -1.28 -13.45
C LEU A 157 19.73 -0.41 -12.76
N PRO A 158 20.19 0.67 -13.40
CA PRO A 158 21.05 1.65 -12.75
C PRO A 158 20.30 2.24 -11.53
N PRO A 159 21.02 2.63 -10.48
CA PRO A 159 20.39 3.34 -9.37
C PRO A 159 19.70 4.62 -9.91
N PRO A 160 18.57 5.04 -9.32
CA PRO A 160 17.94 6.29 -9.71
C PRO A 160 18.97 7.40 -9.54
N GLN A 161 19.13 8.24 -10.57
CA GLN A 161 19.93 9.44 -10.44
C GLN A 161 19.28 10.28 -9.32
N GLN A 162 20.04 10.57 -8.28
CA GLN A 162 19.61 11.55 -7.28
C GLN A 162 19.52 12.90 -8.02
N GLN A 163 18.32 13.24 -8.44
CA GLN A 163 18.03 14.63 -8.76
C GLN A 163 18.15 15.36 -7.42
N LEU A 164 19.24 16.10 -7.26
CA LEU A 164 19.27 17.13 -6.22
C LEU A 164 18.01 17.96 -6.40
N PRO A 165 17.23 18.20 -5.34
CA PRO A 165 16.10 19.09 -5.45
C PRO A 165 16.60 20.37 -6.08
N SER A 166 15.98 20.82 -7.16
CA SER A 166 16.23 22.17 -7.69
C SER A 166 16.15 23.12 -6.50
N PRO A 167 17.11 24.04 -6.32
CA PRO A 167 17.01 25.00 -5.25
C PRO A 167 15.61 25.60 -5.35
N LEU A 168 14.83 25.44 -4.28
CA LEU A 168 13.54 26.11 -4.16
C LEU A 168 13.84 27.55 -4.48
N LEU A 169 13.32 28.04 -5.59
CA LEU A 169 13.25 29.46 -5.83
C LEU A 169 12.58 30.01 -4.57
N GLU A 170 13.34 30.74 -3.76
CA GLU A 170 12.80 31.53 -2.68
C GLU A 170 11.72 32.40 -3.31
N ALA A 171 10.49 31.90 -3.28
CA ALA A 171 9.35 32.72 -3.59
C ALA A 171 9.36 33.81 -2.54
N SER A 172 9.86 34.94 -2.95
CA SER A 172 9.79 36.21 -2.25
C SER A 172 8.42 36.32 -1.59
N MET A 173 8.40 36.15 -0.28
CA MET A 173 7.31 36.68 0.53
C MET A 173 7.52 38.20 0.53
N GLY A 174 6.88 38.89 -0.43
CA GLY A 174 6.61 40.30 -0.42
C GLY A 174 5.21 40.56 0.06
#